data_68876049bfaf0994926c114163f94a79
#
_entry.id   68876049bfaf0994926c114163f94a79
#
_cell.length_a   1.000
_cell.length_b   1.000
_cell.length_c   1.000
_cell.angle_alpha   90.00
_cell.angle_beta   90.00
_cell.angle_gamma   90.00
#
_symmetry.space_group_name_H-M   'P 1'
#
loop_
_entity.id
_entity.type
_entity.pdbx_description
1 polymer ?
#
loop_
_entity_poly.entity_id
_entity_poly.type
_entity_poly.pdbx_seq_one_letter_code
_entity_poly.pdbx_strand_id
1 'polypeptide(L)'
;VAYTHLDLDVLRSFCTGVAVGSFAQAADKLGRSPSAVSAQLKKLESQAGTALLRKAGRGLELTEAGQALLAYAHRLLELNDEAVAAVRASELKGVVRLGLPEDLGENILPAVLGRFARAHPRVQIQVSSGKSDELLALYEGGALDLMLRWDLPAGTEASARPSSRVRELLRLPLHWIGPAHGRGAELCDQPWSAVLSATPGTGRPQPWQALPLVLLTEPCPMRGLVTDTLSRHGLPWRHAFASASLAASWAAVASGLGLGVRTRLGLPAHVRAIAAEEVPALPGLPSMSLMQHCQSRQAQVLQLAQMFELALRDEEGA
;
A
#
# COMPACT_ATOMS: atom_id res chain seq x y z
N VAL A 1 39.70 -4.99 -19.21
CA VAL A 1 38.36 -4.40 -19.06
C VAL A 1 38.32 -3.74 -17.68
N ALA A 2 38.22 -2.40 -17.63
CA ALA A 2 38.06 -1.70 -16.37
C ALA A 2 36.63 -1.94 -15.88
N TYR A 3 36.50 -2.52 -14.69
CA TYR A 3 35.17 -2.68 -14.04
C TYR A 3 34.71 -1.34 -13.46
N THR A 4 33.51 -0.91 -13.79
CA THR A 4 32.88 0.24 -13.17
C THR A 4 32.16 -0.24 -11.91
N HIS A 5 32.49 0.34 -10.75
CA HIS A 5 31.85 0.01 -9.49
C HIS A 5 30.94 1.16 -9.06
N LEU A 6 29.67 0.84 -8.79
CA LEU A 6 28.72 1.77 -8.20
C LEU A 6 28.88 1.77 -6.66
N ASP A 7 28.93 2.96 -6.10
CA ASP A 7 29.08 3.15 -4.66
C ASP A 7 27.69 3.11 -4.00
N LEU A 8 27.48 2.19 -3.06
CA LEU A 8 26.19 1.99 -2.40
C LEU A 8 25.71 3.22 -1.62
N ASP A 9 26.61 3.98 -1.01
CA ASP A 9 26.27 5.23 -0.34
C ASP A 9 25.74 6.29 -1.32
N VAL A 10 26.31 6.30 -2.53
CA VAL A 10 25.89 7.19 -3.59
C VAL A 10 24.54 6.76 -4.16
N LEU A 11 24.34 5.46 -4.35
CA LEU A 11 23.04 4.89 -4.74
C LEU A 11 21.95 5.21 -3.71
N ARG A 12 22.26 5.10 -2.42
CA ARG A 12 21.32 5.47 -1.33
C ARG A 12 20.93 6.94 -1.39
N SER A 13 21.89 7.82 -1.65
CA SER A 13 21.62 9.26 -1.83
C SER A 13 20.74 9.55 -3.04
N PHE A 14 20.98 8.83 -4.14
CA PHE A 14 20.19 8.95 -5.37
C PHE A 14 18.74 8.49 -5.15
N CYS A 15 18.53 7.27 -4.62
CA CYS A 15 17.20 6.72 -4.34
C CYS A 15 16.43 7.61 -3.35
N THR A 16 17.08 8.06 -2.26
CA THR A 16 16.43 8.94 -1.28
C THR A 16 16.03 10.28 -1.90
N GLY A 17 16.88 10.86 -2.76
CA GLY A 17 16.58 12.11 -3.45
C GLY A 17 15.40 12.03 -4.40
N VAL A 18 15.29 10.93 -5.12
CA VAL A 18 14.15 10.65 -6.01
C VAL A 18 12.88 10.45 -5.19
N ALA A 19 12.90 9.63 -4.15
CA ALA A 19 11.74 9.33 -3.31
C ALA A 19 11.18 10.57 -2.57
N VAL A 20 12.05 11.50 -2.18
CA VAL A 20 11.64 12.76 -1.51
C VAL A 20 11.27 13.86 -2.52
N GLY A 21 11.61 13.69 -3.81
CA GLY A 21 11.45 14.71 -4.84
C GLY A 21 12.40 15.91 -4.68
N SER A 22 13.38 15.83 -3.74
CA SER A 22 14.33 16.90 -3.44
C SER A 22 15.64 16.36 -2.88
N PHE A 23 16.74 16.62 -3.57
CA PHE A 23 18.07 16.20 -3.13
C PHE A 23 18.59 17.05 -1.93
N ALA A 24 18.07 18.25 -1.75
CA ALA A 24 18.36 19.04 -0.55
C ALA A 24 17.72 18.41 0.70
N GLN A 25 16.45 18.03 0.62
CA GLN A 25 15.77 17.33 1.71
C GLN A 25 16.34 15.93 1.96
N ALA A 26 16.78 15.26 0.90
CA ALA A 26 17.50 13.97 1.03
C ALA A 26 18.82 14.13 1.79
N ALA A 27 19.53 15.22 1.58
CA ALA A 27 20.76 15.52 2.31
C ALA A 27 20.48 15.62 3.82
N ASP A 28 19.45 16.37 4.22
CA ASP A 28 19.04 16.48 5.62
C ASP A 28 18.66 15.12 6.21
N LYS A 29 17.88 14.32 5.45
CA LYS A 29 17.43 12.99 5.86
C LYS A 29 18.59 12.00 6.07
N LEU A 30 19.67 12.15 5.28
CA LEU A 30 20.87 11.31 5.31
C LEU A 30 21.95 11.85 6.25
N GLY A 31 21.73 13.00 6.93
CA GLY A 31 22.72 13.66 7.77
C GLY A 31 23.94 14.14 6.96
N ARG A 32 23.74 14.57 5.70
CA ARG A 32 24.79 15.03 4.79
C ARG A 32 24.55 16.49 4.38
N SER A 33 25.60 17.16 3.88
CA SER A 33 25.41 18.48 3.30
C SER A 33 24.84 18.38 1.87
N PRO A 34 24.04 19.37 1.42
CA PRO A 34 23.54 19.42 0.04
C PRO A 34 24.65 19.38 -1.02
N SER A 35 25.80 19.99 -0.71
CA SER A 35 27.00 19.95 -1.60
C SER A 35 27.58 18.54 -1.71
N ALA A 36 27.60 17.78 -0.61
CA ALA A 36 28.06 16.38 -0.62
C ALA A 36 27.14 15.50 -1.48
N VAL A 37 25.82 15.64 -1.32
CA VAL A 37 24.85 14.89 -2.16
C VAL A 37 24.97 15.27 -3.64
N SER A 38 25.14 16.56 -3.94
CA SER A 38 25.37 17.01 -5.34
C SER A 38 26.65 16.44 -5.92
N ALA A 39 27.73 16.36 -5.16
CA ALA A 39 28.98 15.74 -5.59
C ALA A 39 28.82 14.23 -5.82
N GLN A 40 28.06 13.54 -4.95
CA GLN A 40 27.74 12.13 -5.10
C GLN A 40 26.95 11.85 -6.39
N LEU A 41 25.94 12.68 -6.71
CA LEU A 41 25.18 12.54 -7.94
C LEU A 41 26.03 12.71 -9.19
N LYS A 42 26.92 13.71 -9.23
CA LYS A 42 27.88 13.89 -10.32
C LYS A 42 28.81 12.69 -10.46
N LYS A 43 29.29 12.14 -9.33
CA LYS A 43 30.10 10.91 -9.33
C LYS A 43 29.33 9.75 -9.93
N LEU A 44 28.05 9.59 -9.58
CA LEU A 44 27.18 8.53 -10.09
C LEU A 44 26.97 8.65 -11.61
N GLU A 45 26.67 9.84 -12.11
CA GLU A 45 26.53 10.11 -13.55
C GLU A 45 27.84 9.84 -14.31
N SER A 46 28.98 10.22 -13.73
CA SER A 46 30.30 9.91 -14.29
C SER A 46 30.56 8.39 -14.31
N GLN A 47 30.17 7.65 -13.29
CA GLN A 47 30.28 6.19 -13.24
C GLN A 47 29.31 5.50 -14.22
N ALA A 48 28.09 6.02 -14.36
CA ALA A 48 27.10 5.53 -15.31
C ALA A 48 27.43 5.89 -16.78
N GLY A 49 28.29 6.89 -16.99
CA GLY A 49 28.67 7.39 -18.33
C GLY A 49 27.55 8.17 -19.02
N THR A 50 26.49 8.52 -18.30
CA THR A 50 25.34 9.25 -18.86
C THR A 50 24.64 10.07 -17.76
N ALA A 51 23.89 11.11 -18.17
CA ALA A 51 23.07 11.89 -17.25
C ALA A 51 21.89 11.04 -16.73
N LEU A 52 21.70 11.03 -15.45
CA LEU A 52 20.59 10.31 -14.77
C LEU A 52 19.45 11.26 -14.42
N LEU A 53 19.75 12.56 -14.33
CA LEU A 53 18.79 13.61 -13.99
C LEU A 53 18.83 14.69 -15.08
N ARG A 54 17.65 15.27 -15.35
CA ARG A 54 17.49 16.44 -16.21
C ARG A 54 16.75 17.55 -15.50
N LYS A 55 16.98 18.80 -15.87
CA LYS A 55 16.21 19.92 -15.39
C LYS A 55 14.80 19.90 -16.00
N ALA A 56 13.79 19.99 -15.14
CA ALA A 56 12.39 20.15 -15.53
C ALA A 56 11.78 21.29 -14.71
N GLY A 57 11.57 22.43 -15.33
CA GLY A 57 11.11 23.64 -14.65
C GLY A 57 12.02 24.05 -13.47
N ARG A 58 11.47 24.06 -12.25
CA ARG A 58 12.21 24.35 -11.02
C ARG A 58 12.80 23.11 -10.33
N GLY A 59 12.58 21.91 -10.86
CA GLY A 59 13.00 20.65 -10.28
C GLY A 59 13.96 19.85 -11.16
N LEU A 60 14.22 18.64 -10.70
CA LEU A 60 14.98 17.61 -11.41
C LEU A 60 14.06 16.42 -11.68
N GLU A 61 14.11 15.89 -12.89
CA GLU A 61 13.41 14.67 -13.30
C GLU A 61 14.41 13.60 -13.70
N LEU A 62 14.01 12.35 -13.58
CA LEU A 62 14.80 11.22 -14.06
C LEU A 62 14.85 11.21 -15.59
N THR A 63 16.02 10.90 -16.14
CA THR A 63 16.15 10.47 -17.53
C THR A 63 15.72 9.00 -17.65
N GLU A 64 15.61 8.48 -18.87
CA GLU A 64 15.39 7.04 -19.12
C GLU A 64 16.48 6.18 -18.45
N ALA A 65 17.74 6.60 -18.57
CA ALA A 65 18.87 5.97 -17.90
C ALA A 65 18.74 6.08 -16.37
N GLY A 66 18.23 7.21 -15.85
CA GLY A 66 17.95 7.41 -14.43
C GLY A 66 16.88 6.46 -13.91
N GLN A 67 15.80 6.26 -14.66
CA GLN A 67 14.73 5.31 -14.32
C GLN A 67 15.26 3.87 -14.29
N ALA A 68 16.02 3.48 -15.34
CA ALA A 68 16.64 2.17 -15.39
C ALA A 68 17.59 1.94 -14.21
N LEU A 69 18.47 2.92 -13.91
CA LEU A 69 19.39 2.80 -12.79
C LEU A 69 18.65 2.76 -11.44
N LEU A 70 17.55 3.49 -11.27
CA LEU A 70 16.78 3.51 -10.02
C LEU A 70 16.30 2.10 -9.64
N ALA A 71 15.75 1.35 -10.60
CA ALA A 71 15.30 -0.03 -10.37
C ALA A 71 16.46 -0.95 -9.93
N TYR A 72 17.63 -0.83 -10.55
CA TYR A 72 18.82 -1.58 -10.15
C TYR A 72 19.39 -1.09 -8.82
N ALA A 73 19.38 0.21 -8.55
CA ALA A 73 19.87 0.81 -7.32
C ALA A 73 19.10 0.29 -6.10
N HIS A 74 17.77 0.23 -6.19
CA HIS A 74 16.93 -0.37 -5.15
C HIS A 74 17.35 -1.82 -4.87
N ARG A 75 17.47 -2.64 -5.90
CA ARG A 75 17.86 -4.06 -5.77
C ARG A 75 19.27 -4.24 -5.17
N LEU A 76 20.23 -3.40 -5.56
CA LEU A 76 21.60 -3.43 -5.03
C LEU A 76 21.64 -3.03 -3.56
N LEU A 77 20.90 -1.99 -3.16
CA LEU A 77 20.79 -1.56 -1.78
C LEU A 77 20.10 -2.62 -0.93
N GLU A 78 19.04 -3.23 -1.44
CA GLU A 78 18.35 -4.34 -0.78
C GLU A 78 19.28 -5.53 -0.54
N LEU A 79 20.03 -5.93 -1.58
CA LEU A 79 20.97 -7.04 -1.48
C LEU A 79 22.12 -6.73 -0.49
N ASN A 80 22.62 -5.50 -0.48
CA ASN A 80 23.60 -5.06 0.51
C ASN A 80 23.03 -5.15 1.94
N ASP A 81 21.83 -4.63 2.15
CA ASP A 81 21.21 -4.60 3.46
C ASP A 81 20.87 -6.05 3.92
N GLU A 82 20.47 -6.93 2.99
CA GLU A 82 20.28 -8.36 3.22
C GLU A 82 21.62 -9.03 3.61
N ALA A 83 22.71 -8.77 2.89
CA ALA A 83 24.02 -9.33 3.19
C ALA A 83 24.52 -8.89 4.56
N VAL A 84 24.42 -7.60 4.90
CA VAL A 84 24.79 -7.07 6.22
C VAL A 84 23.92 -7.68 7.31
N ALA A 85 22.61 -7.81 7.08
CA ALA A 85 21.68 -8.45 7.99
C ALA A 85 22.05 -9.92 8.19
N ALA A 86 22.32 -10.69 7.13
CA ALA A 86 22.69 -12.11 7.19
C ALA A 86 23.99 -12.34 8.00
N VAL A 87 24.98 -11.47 7.83
CA VAL A 87 26.24 -11.54 8.61
C VAL A 87 26.00 -11.22 10.09
N ARG A 88 25.16 -10.21 10.38
CA ARG A 88 24.81 -9.82 11.75
C ARG A 88 23.80 -10.75 12.41
N ALA A 89 22.95 -11.39 11.62
CA ALA A 89 21.79 -12.17 12.04
C ALA A 89 22.11 -13.62 12.39
N SER A 90 23.38 -14.02 12.41
CA SER A 90 23.77 -15.39 12.83
C SER A 90 23.24 -15.75 14.23
N GLU A 91 22.74 -14.78 15.00
CA GLU A 91 22.23 -14.93 16.35
C GLU A 91 20.71 -14.85 16.50
N LEU A 92 19.97 -14.29 15.49
CA LEU A 92 18.51 -14.16 15.62
C LEU A 92 17.83 -15.52 15.44
N LYS A 93 17.03 -15.89 16.42
CA LYS A 93 16.25 -17.13 16.47
C LYS A 93 14.92 -16.92 17.20
N GLY A 94 13.98 -17.82 17.02
CA GLY A 94 12.69 -17.80 17.71
C GLY A 94 11.54 -17.64 16.75
N VAL A 95 10.41 -17.18 17.25
CA VAL A 95 9.16 -17.04 16.49
C VAL A 95 8.78 -15.57 16.42
N VAL A 96 8.32 -15.12 15.27
CA VAL A 96 7.65 -13.82 15.07
C VAL A 96 6.22 -14.09 14.66
N ARG A 97 5.27 -13.59 15.46
CA ARG A 97 3.82 -13.72 15.21
C ARG A 97 3.32 -12.43 14.59
N LEU A 98 2.97 -12.51 13.31
CA LEU A 98 2.58 -11.39 12.46
C LEU A 98 1.09 -11.43 12.17
N GLY A 99 0.37 -10.35 12.42
CA GLY A 99 -0.99 -10.12 11.95
C GLY A 99 -1.02 -9.14 10.78
N LEU A 100 -1.77 -9.44 9.72
CA LEU A 100 -1.92 -8.53 8.58
C LEU A 100 -3.28 -8.70 7.87
N PRO A 101 -3.81 -7.63 7.23
CA PRO A 101 -4.99 -7.72 6.39
C PRO A 101 -4.76 -8.62 5.17
N GLU A 102 -5.82 -9.28 4.71
CA GLU A 102 -5.74 -10.22 3.57
C GLU A 102 -5.22 -9.57 2.28
N ASP A 103 -5.53 -8.30 2.04
CA ASP A 103 -5.13 -7.56 0.84
C ASP A 103 -3.63 -7.25 0.74
N LEU A 104 -2.88 -7.37 1.84
CA LEU A 104 -1.41 -7.26 1.82
C LEU A 104 -0.72 -8.60 1.47
N GLY A 105 -1.48 -9.70 1.44
CA GLY A 105 -0.92 -11.05 1.31
C GLY A 105 -0.31 -11.35 -0.04
N GLU A 106 -0.89 -10.85 -1.13
CA GLU A 106 -0.51 -11.26 -2.49
C GLU A 106 0.72 -10.50 -3.02
N ASN A 107 0.85 -9.21 -2.76
CA ASN A 107 1.86 -8.37 -3.39
C ASN A 107 3.05 -8.05 -2.46
N ILE A 108 2.77 -7.62 -1.24
CA ILE A 108 3.81 -7.11 -0.33
C ILE A 108 4.45 -8.22 0.48
N LEU A 109 3.64 -9.14 0.99
CA LEU A 109 4.11 -10.19 1.87
C LEU A 109 5.18 -11.09 1.24
N PRO A 110 5.09 -11.56 -0.02
CA PRO A 110 6.11 -12.41 -0.63
C PRO A 110 7.49 -11.72 -0.68
N ALA A 111 7.53 -10.44 -1.05
CA ALA A 111 8.78 -9.69 -1.14
C ALA A 111 9.44 -9.50 0.24
N VAL A 112 8.65 -9.12 1.25
CA VAL A 112 9.14 -8.92 2.63
C VAL A 112 9.56 -10.23 3.25
N LEU A 113 8.74 -11.29 3.16
CA LEU A 113 9.05 -12.60 3.75
C LEU A 113 10.25 -13.25 3.08
N GLY A 114 10.36 -13.17 1.75
CA GLY A 114 11.49 -13.74 1.02
C GLY A 114 12.82 -13.12 1.47
N ARG A 115 12.87 -11.79 1.60
CA ARG A 115 14.05 -11.07 2.12
C ARG A 115 14.35 -11.44 3.59
N PHE A 116 13.31 -11.42 4.44
CA PHE A 116 13.47 -11.73 5.85
C PHE A 116 13.95 -13.16 6.09
N ALA A 117 13.38 -14.14 5.39
CA ALA A 117 13.76 -15.55 5.54
C ALA A 117 15.21 -15.83 5.11
N ARG A 118 15.68 -15.16 4.03
CA ARG A 118 17.08 -15.27 3.60
C ARG A 118 18.03 -14.64 4.63
N ALA A 119 17.67 -13.50 5.20
CA ALA A 119 18.47 -12.83 6.21
C ALA A 119 18.45 -13.56 7.57
N HIS A 120 17.35 -14.24 7.92
CA HIS A 120 17.14 -14.83 9.24
C HIS A 120 16.61 -16.28 9.18
N PRO A 121 17.39 -17.24 8.66
CA PRO A 121 16.91 -18.61 8.40
C PRO A 121 16.54 -19.40 9.66
N ARG A 122 16.89 -18.90 10.86
CA ARG A 122 16.54 -19.53 12.15
C ARG A 122 15.33 -18.90 12.84
N VAL A 123 14.69 -17.90 12.20
CA VAL A 123 13.47 -17.29 12.71
C VAL A 123 12.28 -17.92 12.01
N GLN A 124 11.33 -18.44 12.79
CA GLN A 124 10.04 -18.91 12.29
C GLN A 124 9.07 -17.73 12.24
N ILE A 125 8.34 -17.55 11.14
CA ILE A 125 7.26 -16.57 11.03
C ILE A 125 5.93 -17.31 11.07
N GLN A 126 5.04 -16.88 11.95
CA GLN A 126 3.64 -17.32 12.02
C GLN A 126 2.77 -16.15 11.60
N VAL A 127 1.95 -16.33 10.57
CA VAL A 127 1.10 -15.28 10.02
C VAL A 127 -0.35 -15.58 10.34
N SER A 128 -1.05 -14.59 10.90
CA SER A 128 -2.50 -14.56 11.03
C SER A 128 -3.04 -13.49 10.10
N SER A 129 -3.90 -13.89 9.17
CA SER A 129 -4.56 -12.96 8.26
C SER A 129 -6.03 -12.84 8.62
N GLY A 130 -6.58 -11.62 8.55
CA GLY A 130 -7.97 -11.39 8.93
C GLY A 130 -8.38 -9.93 8.88
N LYS A 131 -9.55 -9.64 9.44
CA LYS A 131 -10.09 -8.28 9.55
C LYS A 131 -9.38 -7.48 10.63
N SER A 132 -9.36 -6.16 10.46
CA SER A 132 -8.65 -5.24 11.36
C SER A 132 -8.99 -5.40 12.84
N ASP A 133 -10.26 -5.61 13.16
CA ASP A 133 -10.71 -5.75 14.56
C ASP A 133 -10.35 -7.11 15.16
N GLU A 134 -10.40 -8.18 14.37
CA GLU A 134 -9.97 -9.53 14.77
C GLU A 134 -8.45 -9.53 15.06
N LEU A 135 -7.67 -8.90 14.18
CA LEU A 135 -6.24 -8.75 14.36
C LEU A 135 -5.90 -7.91 15.59
N LEU A 136 -6.68 -6.84 15.85
CA LEU A 136 -6.49 -6.00 17.02
C LEU A 136 -6.74 -6.79 18.32
N ALA A 137 -7.81 -7.58 18.39
CA ALA A 137 -8.10 -8.43 19.54
C ALA A 137 -6.97 -9.46 19.80
N LEU A 138 -6.41 -10.09 18.75
CA LEU A 138 -5.28 -11.00 18.86
C LEU A 138 -4.02 -10.27 19.35
N TYR A 139 -3.79 -9.06 18.87
CA TYR A 139 -2.62 -8.26 19.25
C TYR A 139 -2.71 -7.81 20.72
N GLU A 140 -3.85 -7.28 21.15
CA GLU A 140 -4.10 -6.87 22.53
C GLU A 140 -4.05 -8.05 23.50
N GLY A 141 -4.49 -9.23 23.04
CA GLY A 141 -4.39 -10.49 23.77
C GLY A 141 -2.97 -11.08 23.82
N GLY A 142 -1.97 -10.43 23.19
CA GLY A 142 -0.58 -10.89 23.19
C GLY A 142 -0.30 -12.08 22.27
N ALA A 143 -1.25 -12.44 21.39
CA ALA A 143 -1.09 -13.51 20.41
C ALA A 143 -0.23 -13.07 19.20
N LEU A 144 -0.06 -11.77 18.97
CA LEU A 144 0.75 -11.19 17.89
C LEU A 144 1.86 -10.31 18.46
N ASP A 145 3.02 -10.34 17.82
CA ASP A 145 4.19 -9.50 18.14
C ASP A 145 4.24 -8.23 17.30
N LEU A 146 3.75 -8.33 16.06
CA LEU A 146 3.67 -7.28 15.07
C LEU A 146 2.32 -7.38 14.35
N MET A 147 1.64 -6.26 14.13
CA MET A 147 0.36 -6.22 13.43
C MET A 147 0.33 -5.04 12.47
N LEU A 148 -0.17 -5.29 11.26
CA LEU A 148 -0.63 -4.27 10.32
C LEU A 148 -2.16 -4.31 10.29
N ARG A 149 -2.80 -3.15 10.20
CA ARG A 149 -4.27 -3.07 10.05
C ARG A 149 -4.68 -1.81 9.31
N TRP A 150 -5.81 -1.88 8.62
CA TRP A 150 -6.48 -0.69 8.11
C TRP A 150 -7.23 0.02 9.23
N ASP A 151 -7.10 1.35 9.27
CA ASP A 151 -7.78 2.20 10.24
C ASP A 151 -8.29 3.48 9.57
N LEU A 152 -9.22 4.16 10.22
CA LEU A 152 -9.65 5.49 9.82
C LEU A 152 -8.48 6.47 9.91
N PRO A 153 -8.42 7.49 9.04
CA PRO A 153 -7.35 8.48 9.08
C PRO A 153 -7.22 9.11 10.48
N ALA A 154 -6.00 9.35 10.91
CA ALA A 154 -5.73 10.03 12.18
C ALA A 154 -6.47 11.36 12.27
N GLY A 155 -7.12 11.62 13.40
CA GLY A 155 -7.96 12.81 13.63
C GLY A 155 -9.46 12.54 13.54
N THR A 156 -9.91 11.34 13.13
CA THR A 156 -11.29 10.90 13.36
C THR A 156 -11.42 10.41 14.79
N GLU A 157 -12.60 10.61 15.43
CA GLU A 157 -12.82 10.19 16.83
C GLU A 157 -12.57 8.70 17.07
N ALA A 158 -12.71 7.89 16.02
CA ALA A 158 -12.52 6.43 16.06
C ALA A 158 -11.10 5.96 15.68
N SER A 159 -10.18 6.87 15.35
CA SER A 159 -8.83 6.48 14.93
C SER A 159 -7.90 6.20 16.11
N ALA A 160 -7.03 5.18 15.97
CA ALA A 160 -5.97 4.93 16.93
C ALA A 160 -5.02 6.15 16.99
N ARG A 161 -4.73 6.63 18.22
CA ARG A 161 -3.76 7.72 18.40
C ARG A 161 -2.35 7.20 18.14
N PRO A 162 -1.57 7.87 17.28
CA PRO A 162 -0.17 7.52 17.10
C PRO A 162 0.58 7.53 18.44
N SER A 163 1.41 6.54 18.66
CA SER A 163 2.27 6.42 19.84
C SER A 163 3.61 5.82 19.41
N SER A 164 4.56 5.70 20.32
CA SER A 164 5.82 5.01 20.02
C SER A 164 5.65 3.53 19.61
N ARG A 165 4.45 2.97 19.82
CA ARG A 165 4.10 1.58 19.51
C ARG A 165 3.13 1.44 18.34
N VAL A 166 2.57 2.56 17.88
CA VAL A 166 1.60 2.63 16.78
C VAL A 166 2.06 3.69 15.79
N ARG A 167 2.27 3.30 14.54
CA ARG A 167 2.76 4.17 13.49
C ARG A 167 1.88 4.07 12.25
N GLU A 168 1.54 5.19 11.64
CA GLU A 168 0.96 5.23 10.30
C GLU A 168 2.08 4.96 9.27
N LEU A 169 1.93 3.92 8.46
CA LEU A 169 2.86 3.57 7.40
C LEU A 169 2.50 4.23 6.08
N LEU A 170 1.21 4.17 5.71
CA LEU A 170 0.66 4.71 4.48
C LEU A 170 -0.72 5.32 4.74
N ARG A 171 -1.08 6.32 3.92
CA ARG A 171 -2.45 6.80 3.80
C ARG A 171 -2.87 6.76 2.34
N LEU A 172 -3.81 5.90 2.02
CA LEU A 172 -4.23 5.63 0.66
C LEU A 172 -5.70 5.98 0.45
N PRO A 173 -6.05 6.58 -0.70
CA PRO A 173 -7.44 6.82 -1.05
C PRO A 173 -8.18 5.50 -1.28
N LEU A 174 -9.44 5.44 -0.88
CA LEU A 174 -10.34 4.39 -1.29
C LEU A 174 -10.83 4.66 -2.72
N HIS A 175 -11.00 3.60 -3.48
CA HIS A 175 -11.53 3.63 -4.82
C HIS A 175 -12.74 2.72 -4.92
N TRP A 176 -13.70 3.11 -5.74
CA TRP A 176 -14.66 2.19 -6.28
C TRP A 176 -13.93 1.16 -7.14
N ILE A 177 -14.28 -0.09 -7.00
CA ILE A 177 -13.67 -1.18 -7.76
C ILE A 177 -14.74 -1.96 -8.52
N GLY A 178 -14.36 -2.39 -9.72
CA GLY A 178 -15.19 -3.17 -10.63
C GLY A 178 -14.37 -4.24 -11.35
N PRO A 179 -15.01 -5.02 -12.24
CA PRO A 179 -14.32 -6.03 -13.04
C PRO A 179 -13.30 -5.35 -13.97
N ALA A 180 -12.12 -5.97 -14.12
CA ALA A 180 -11.09 -5.48 -15.04
C ALA A 180 -11.45 -5.82 -16.51
N HIS A 181 -12.15 -6.94 -16.75
CA HIS A 181 -12.49 -7.45 -18.07
C HIS A 181 -13.86 -8.13 -18.07
N GLY A 182 -14.42 -8.37 -19.25
CA GLY A 182 -15.64 -9.16 -19.43
C GLY A 182 -16.94 -8.38 -19.23
N ARG A 183 -18.06 -9.11 -19.11
CA ARG A 183 -19.38 -8.52 -18.87
C ARG A 183 -19.39 -7.79 -17.53
N GLY A 184 -19.76 -6.51 -17.53
CA GLY A 184 -19.76 -5.65 -16.35
C GLY A 184 -18.57 -4.69 -16.27
N ALA A 185 -17.56 -4.82 -17.15
CA ALA A 185 -16.51 -3.82 -17.27
C ALA A 185 -17.04 -2.49 -17.81
N GLU A 186 -18.09 -2.53 -18.63
CA GLU A 186 -18.85 -1.35 -19.12
C GLU A 186 -19.91 -0.97 -18.10
N LEU A 187 -19.53 -0.10 -17.18
CA LEU A 187 -20.36 0.23 -16.02
C LEU A 187 -21.62 1.05 -16.41
N CYS A 188 -21.56 1.80 -17.51
CA CYS A 188 -22.67 2.62 -18.01
C CYS A 188 -23.86 1.79 -18.51
N ASP A 189 -23.63 0.55 -18.94
CA ASP A 189 -24.67 -0.34 -19.47
C ASP A 189 -25.37 -1.18 -18.39
N GLN A 190 -24.99 -0.98 -17.13
CA GLN A 190 -25.58 -1.73 -16.02
C GLN A 190 -26.96 -1.19 -15.64
N PRO A 191 -27.95 -2.04 -15.28
CA PRO A 191 -29.30 -1.62 -14.90
C PRO A 191 -29.31 -0.61 -13.75
N TRP A 192 -28.33 -0.64 -12.87
CA TRP A 192 -28.20 0.28 -11.74
C TRP A 192 -27.57 1.63 -12.13
N SER A 193 -26.99 1.78 -13.32
CA SER A 193 -26.41 3.06 -13.77
C SER A 193 -27.48 4.17 -13.85
N ALA A 194 -28.73 3.80 -14.11
CA ALA A 194 -29.85 4.72 -14.10
C ALA A 194 -30.04 5.44 -12.75
N VAL A 195 -29.71 4.80 -11.63
CA VAL A 195 -29.78 5.42 -10.28
C VAL A 195 -28.80 6.58 -10.15
N LEU A 196 -27.64 6.46 -10.79
CA LEU A 196 -26.61 7.49 -10.76
C LEU A 196 -26.97 8.72 -11.60
N SER A 197 -27.88 8.55 -12.57
CA SER A 197 -28.37 9.62 -13.46
C SER A 197 -29.71 10.20 -12.99
N ALA A 198 -30.34 9.62 -11.98
CA ALA A 198 -31.65 10.05 -11.50
C ALA A 198 -31.55 11.36 -10.70
N THR A 199 -32.39 12.37 -11.08
CA THR A 199 -32.53 13.58 -10.29
C THR A 199 -33.11 13.24 -8.90
N PRO A 200 -32.53 13.71 -7.81
CA PRO A 200 -33.05 13.48 -6.46
C PRO A 200 -34.54 13.96 -6.39
N GLY A 201 -35.44 13.08 -5.97
CA GLY A 201 -36.85 13.43 -5.74
C GLY A 201 -37.87 12.98 -6.82
N THR A 202 -37.46 12.37 -7.91
CA THR A 202 -38.37 11.92 -9.00
C THR A 202 -38.85 10.49 -8.90
N GLY A 203 -39.15 10.01 -7.69
CA GLY A 203 -39.70 8.68 -7.43
C GLY A 203 -38.76 7.79 -6.63
N ARG A 204 -39.31 6.81 -5.87
CA ARG A 204 -38.49 5.79 -5.21
C ARG A 204 -37.95 4.81 -6.26
N PRO A 205 -36.61 4.68 -6.40
CA PRO A 205 -36.07 3.70 -7.30
C PRO A 205 -36.49 2.30 -6.88
N GLN A 206 -36.78 1.45 -7.87
CA GLN A 206 -37.09 0.05 -7.60
C GLN A 206 -35.86 -0.64 -6.95
N PRO A 207 -36.04 -1.65 -6.12
CA PRO A 207 -34.93 -2.30 -5.40
C PRO A 207 -33.76 -2.79 -6.31
N TRP A 208 -34.06 -3.20 -7.53
CA TRP A 208 -33.05 -3.63 -8.50
C TRP A 208 -32.28 -2.47 -9.18
N GLN A 209 -32.80 -1.26 -9.08
CA GLN A 209 -32.14 -0.05 -9.56
C GLN A 209 -31.15 0.51 -8.53
N ALA A 210 -31.22 0.05 -7.26
CA ALA A 210 -30.27 0.44 -6.23
C ALA A 210 -28.86 -0.08 -6.53
N LEU A 211 -27.84 0.73 -6.23
CA LEU A 211 -26.42 0.41 -6.48
C LEU A 211 -26.05 -0.92 -5.79
N PRO A 212 -25.66 -1.97 -6.55
CA PRO A 212 -25.31 -3.24 -5.97
C PRO A 212 -23.91 -3.16 -5.37
N LEU A 213 -23.76 -3.50 -4.10
CA LEU A 213 -22.50 -3.51 -3.39
C LEU A 213 -22.03 -4.92 -3.06
N VAL A 214 -20.74 -5.15 -3.29
CA VAL A 214 -19.99 -6.30 -2.80
C VAL A 214 -19.17 -5.85 -1.60
N LEU A 215 -19.52 -6.32 -0.42
CA LEU A 215 -18.93 -5.86 0.84
C LEU A 215 -18.43 -7.03 1.68
N LEU A 216 -17.38 -6.78 2.46
CA LEU A 216 -17.05 -7.70 3.55
C LEU A 216 -18.13 -7.63 4.65
N THR A 217 -18.33 -8.76 5.34
CA THR A 217 -19.20 -8.80 6.51
C THR A 217 -18.62 -7.94 7.64
N GLU A 218 -19.47 -7.44 8.52
CA GLU A 218 -19.04 -6.72 9.72
C GLU A 218 -18.22 -7.63 10.68
N PRO A 219 -17.31 -7.03 11.45
CA PRO A 219 -16.92 -5.63 11.42
C PRO A 219 -15.97 -5.34 10.26
N CYS A 220 -16.15 -4.21 9.55
CA CYS A 220 -15.28 -3.75 8.49
C CYS A 220 -15.35 -2.23 8.37
N PRO A 221 -14.27 -1.47 8.64
CA PRO A 221 -14.29 -0.01 8.62
C PRO A 221 -14.59 0.56 7.23
N MET A 222 -14.11 -0.09 6.15
CA MET A 222 -14.39 0.35 4.78
C MET A 222 -15.89 0.22 4.42
N ARG A 223 -16.59 -0.79 4.98
CA ARG A 223 -18.02 -0.96 4.78
C ARG A 223 -18.80 0.23 5.35
N GLY A 224 -18.54 0.59 6.61
CA GLY A 224 -19.18 1.75 7.24
C GLY A 224 -18.95 3.03 6.43
N LEU A 225 -17.70 3.31 6.04
CA LEU A 225 -17.36 4.48 5.25
C LEU A 225 -18.14 4.57 3.93
N VAL A 226 -18.28 3.48 3.19
CA VAL A 226 -18.97 3.49 1.90
C VAL A 226 -20.48 3.67 2.07
N THR A 227 -21.08 2.95 3.03
CA THR A 227 -22.54 3.05 3.25
C THR A 227 -22.94 4.43 3.76
N ASP A 228 -22.15 5.02 4.65
CA ASP A 228 -22.37 6.40 5.13
C ASP A 228 -22.17 7.43 4.02
N THR A 229 -21.17 7.22 3.14
CA THR A 229 -20.95 8.10 2.01
C THR A 229 -22.11 8.06 1.03
N LEU A 230 -22.60 6.90 0.65
CA LEU A 230 -23.78 6.77 -0.22
C LEU A 230 -25.03 7.36 0.42
N SER A 231 -25.25 7.12 1.72
CA SER A 231 -26.39 7.67 2.45
C SER A 231 -26.38 9.20 2.48
N ARG A 232 -25.21 9.81 2.72
CA ARG A 232 -25.05 11.29 2.69
C ARG A 232 -25.33 11.89 1.31
N HIS A 233 -25.08 11.15 0.24
CA HIS A 233 -25.36 11.58 -1.13
C HIS A 233 -26.77 11.18 -1.62
N GLY A 234 -27.58 10.56 -0.75
CA GLY A 234 -28.93 10.11 -1.11
C GLY A 234 -28.96 9.01 -2.18
N LEU A 235 -27.87 8.29 -2.38
CA LEU A 235 -27.76 7.23 -3.37
C LEU A 235 -28.26 5.91 -2.78
N PRO A 236 -29.34 5.33 -3.32
CA PRO A 236 -29.85 4.05 -2.86
C PRO A 236 -28.89 2.94 -3.24
N TRP A 237 -28.61 2.05 -2.29
CA TRP A 237 -27.74 0.91 -2.47
C TRP A 237 -28.37 -0.37 -1.89
N ARG A 238 -27.86 -1.53 -2.30
CA ARG A 238 -28.27 -2.82 -1.81
C ARG A 238 -27.07 -3.75 -1.67
N HIS A 239 -27.18 -4.71 -0.78
CA HIS A 239 -26.24 -5.82 -0.76
C HIS A 239 -26.47 -6.72 -1.98
N ALA A 240 -25.51 -6.80 -2.87
CA ALA A 240 -25.48 -7.79 -3.94
C ALA A 240 -24.75 -9.04 -3.52
N PHE A 241 -23.69 -8.85 -2.70
CA PHE A 241 -22.89 -9.95 -2.15
C PHE A 241 -22.25 -9.50 -0.82
N ALA A 242 -22.18 -10.40 0.14
CA ALA A 242 -21.46 -10.20 1.40
C ALA A 242 -20.71 -11.48 1.79
N SER A 243 -19.44 -11.34 2.16
CA SER A 243 -18.59 -12.47 2.56
C SER A 243 -17.61 -12.04 3.67
N ALA A 244 -17.17 -12.98 4.47
CA ALA A 244 -16.04 -12.78 5.37
C ALA A 244 -14.70 -12.88 4.63
N SER A 245 -14.66 -13.54 3.46
CA SER A 245 -13.45 -13.75 2.64
C SER A 245 -13.28 -12.65 1.62
N LEU A 246 -12.09 -12.07 1.59
CA LEU A 246 -11.71 -11.07 0.59
C LEU A 246 -11.63 -11.71 -0.81
N ALA A 247 -11.09 -12.92 -0.92
CA ALA A 247 -11.01 -13.64 -2.19
C ALA A 247 -12.40 -13.90 -2.81
N ALA A 248 -13.41 -14.25 -2.00
CA ALA A 248 -14.79 -14.37 -2.47
C ALA A 248 -15.37 -13.03 -2.91
N SER A 249 -15.02 -11.93 -2.23
CA SER A 249 -15.41 -10.58 -2.63
C SER A 249 -14.77 -10.16 -3.96
N TRP A 250 -13.49 -10.50 -4.18
CA TRP A 250 -12.82 -10.28 -5.46
C TRP A 250 -13.52 -11.02 -6.61
N ALA A 251 -13.86 -12.30 -6.40
CA ALA A 251 -14.57 -13.10 -7.39
C ALA A 251 -15.97 -12.51 -7.72
N ALA A 252 -16.69 -12.04 -6.72
CA ALA A 252 -18.00 -11.41 -6.89
C ALA A 252 -17.90 -10.09 -7.69
N VAL A 253 -16.90 -9.23 -7.38
CA VAL A 253 -16.64 -8.00 -8.15
C VAL A 253 -16.25 -8.33 -9.58
N ALA A 254 -15.32 -9.25 -9.79
CA ALA A 254 -14.86 -9.66 -11.12
C ALA A 254 -15.98 -10.25 -11.99
N SER A 255 -16.97 -10.91 -11.36
CA SER A 255 -18.15 -11.45 -12.04
C SER A 255 -19.22 -10.41 -12.35
N GLY A 256 -19.02 -9.12 -11.96
CA GLY A 256 -19.98 -8.05 -12.19
C GLY A 256 -21.21 -8.10 -11.29
N LEU A 257 -21.17 -8.79 -10.16
CA LEU A 257 -22.30 -8.85 -9.20
C LEU A 257 -22.58 -7.50 -8.55
N GLY A 258 -21.59 -6.62 -8.48
CA GLY A 258 -21.70 -5.28 -7.93
C GLY A 258 -20.35 -4.59 -7.79
N LEU A 259 -20.38 -3.37 -7.29
CA LEU A 259 -19.19 -2.60 -7.01
C LEU A 259 -18.64 -2.88 -5.60
N GLY A 260 -17.36 -2.93 -5.48
CA GLY A 260 -16.66 -2.96 -4.19
C GLY A 260 -15.97 -1.63 -3.89
N VAL A 261 -15.33 -1.56 -2.72
CA VAL A 261 -14.49 -0.42 -2.31
C VAL A 261 -13.20 -0.93 -1.69
N ARG A 262 -12.05 -0.50 -2.25
CA ARG A 262 -10.71 -0.85 -1.75
C ARG A 262 -9.69 0.25 -2.07
N THR A 263 -8.54 0.19 -1.44
CA THR A 263 -7.34 0.89 -1.90
C THR A 263 -6.82 0.19 -3.17
N ARG A 264 -5.90 0.82 -3.90
CA ARG A 264 -5.23 0.15 -5.03
C ARG A 264 -4.25 -0.93 -4.60
N LEU A 265 -3.82 -0.87 -3.34
CA LEU A 265 -2.88 -1.83 -2.78
C LEU A 265 -3.51 -3.23 -2.71
N GLY A 266 -2.83 -4.22 -3.29
CA GLY A 266 -3.29 -5.61 -3.25
C GLY A 266 -4.48 -5.93 -4.17
N LEU A 267 -4.82 -5.08 -5.16
CA LEU A 267 -5.86 -5.41 -6.12
C LEU A 267 -5.39 -6.56 -7.04
N PRO A 268 -6.16 -7.64 -7.16
CA PRO A 268 -5.83 -8.71 -8.09
C PRO A 268 -6.11 -8.28 -9.54
N ALA A 269 -5.41 -8.89 -10.50
CA ALA A 269 -5.46 -8.50 -11.91
C ALA A 269 -6.85 -8.54 -12.57
N HIS A 270 -7.80 -9.29 -12.01
CA HIS A 270 -9.17 -9.40 -12.51
C HIS A 270 -10.13 -8.33 -11.94
N VAL A 271 -9.63 -7.45 -11.06
CA VAL A 271 -10.37 -6.32 -10.49
C VAL A 271 -9.57 -5.03 -10.73
N ARG A 272 -10.26 -3.95 -11.04
CA ARG A 272 -9.63 -2.64 -11.23
C ARG A 272 -10.30 -1.53 -10.40
N ALA A 273 -9.55 -0.50 -10.11
CA ALA A 273 -10.11 0.75 -9.64
C ALA A 273 -10.86 1.44 -10.80
N ILE A 274 -12.04 1.97 -10.50
CA ILE A 274 -12.86 2.75 -11.43
C ILE A 274 -12.35 4.18 -11.40
N ALA A 275 -12.05 4.75 -12.56
CA ALA A 275 -11.69 6.15 -12.65
C ALA A 275 -12.93 7.05 -12.40
N ALA A 276 -12.72 8.20 -11.78
CA ALA A 276 -13.82 9.11 -11.45
C ALA A 276 -14.58 9.59 -12.71
N GLU A 277 -13.87 9.69 -13.83
CA GLU A 277 -14.39 10.10 -15.12
C GLU A 277 -15.31 9.06 -15.77
N GLU A 278 -15.14 7.78 -15.43
CA GLU A 278 -15.97 6.69 -15.96
C GLU A 278 -17.39 6.71 -15.38
N VAL A 279 -17.50 7.06 -14.10
CA VAL A 279 -18.79 7.13 -13.40
C VAL A 279 -18.83 8.38 -12.50
N PRO A 280 -18.98 9.57 -13.09
CA PRO A 280 -18.91 10.85 -12.35
C PRO A 280 -19.92 10.99 -11.21
N ALA A 281 -21.02 10.23 -11.27
CA ALA A 281 -22.06 10.26 -10.24
C ALA A 281 -21.72 9.44 -8.99
N LEU A 282 -20.67 8.62 -9.00
CA LEU A 282 -20.18 7.96 -7.79
C LEU A 282 -19.45 8.98 -6.90
N PRO A 283 -19.83 9.08 -5.62
CA PRO A 283 -19.16 10.01 -4.72
C PRO A 283 -17.70 9.63 -4.48
N GLY A 284 -16.85 10.65 -4.30
CA GLY A 284 -15.49 10.46 -3.83
C GLY A 284 -15.47 9.77 -2.47
N LEU A 285 -14.52 8.88 -2.29
CA LEU A 285 -14.35 8.12 -1.06
C LEU A 285 -13.21 8.70 -0.21
N PRO A 286 -13.28 8.58 1.12
CA PRO A 286 -12.19 9.02 1.99
C PRO A 286 -10.95 8.11 1.84
N SER A 287 -9.84 8.53 2.44
CA SER A 287 -8.65 7.70 2.56
C SER A 287 -8.74 6.78 3.77
N MET A 288 -7.92 5.71 3.74
CA MET A 288 -7.67 4.82 4.88
C MET A 288 -6.18 4.86 5.23
N SER A 289 -5.87 4.68 6.50
CA SER A 289 -4.50 4.58 6.98
C SER A 289 -4.12 3.13 7.25
N LEU A 290 -2.97 2.71 6.75
CA LEU A 290 -2.36 1.43 7.14
C LEU A 290 -1.49 1.69 8.37
N MET A 291 -1.91 1.12 9.49
CA MET A 291 -1.25 1.29 10.78
C MET A 291 -0.41 0.07 11.11
N GLN A 292 0.81 0.32 11.63
CA GLN A 292 1.68 -0.70 12.21
C GLN A 292 1.63 -0.61 13.72
N HIS A 293 1.38 -1.74 14.38
CA HIS A 293 1.42 -1.90 15.82
C HIS A 293 2.55 -2.85 16.20
N CYS A 294 3.49 -2.39 17.03
CA CYS A 294 4.63 -3.19 17.49
C CYS A 294 4.94 -2.86 18.95
N GLN A 295 4.68 -3.82 19.85
CA GLN A 295 5.05 -3.69 21.28
C GLN A 295 6.33 -4.45 21.61
N SER A 296 6.77 -5.35 20.73
CA SER A 296 7.93 -6.18 20.96
C SER A 296 9.22 -5.35 20.92
N ARG A 297 10.16 -5.72 21.77
CA ARG A 297 11.54 -5.22 21.76
C ARG A 297 12.53 -6.24 21.18
N GLN A 298 12.04 -7.37 20.72
CA GLN A 298 12.87 -8.40 20.11
C GLN A 298 13.41 -7.93 18.77
N ALA A 299 14.72 -8.10 18.56
CA ALA A 299 15.39 -7.56 17.37
C ALA A 299 14.80 -8.10 16.06
N GLN A 300 14.42 -9.39 15.99
CA GLN A 300 13.81 -10.00 14.81
C GLN A 300 12.43 -9.38 14.48
N VAL A 301 11.64 -9.02 15.49
CA VAL A 301 10.34 -8.38 15.29
C VAL A 301 10.51 -6.96 14.78
N LEU A 302 11.43 -6.19 15.39
CA LEU A 302 11.72 -4.81 14.99
C LEU A 302 12.28 -4.77 13.56
N GLN A 303 13.08 -5.74 13.18
CA GLN A 303 13.67 -5.83 11.84
C GLN A 303 12.60 -6.16 10.79
N LEU A 304 11.70 -7.10 11.08
CA LEU A 304 10.55 -7.37 10.21
C LEU A 304 9.64 -6.14 10.06
N ALA A 305 9.36 -5.44 11.17
CA ALA A 305 8.58 -4.20 11.17
C ALA A 305 9.21 -3.12 10.26
N GLN A 306 10.53 -2.95 10.33
CA GLN A 306 11.26 -2.01 9.48
C GLN A 306 11.23 -2.42 8.00
N MET A 307 11.29 -3.71 7.70
CA MET A 307 11.21 -4.21 6.32
C MET A 307 9.84 -3.93 5.70
N PHE A 308 8.75 -4.06 6.46
CA PHE A 308 7.42 -3.64 6.01
C PHE A 308 7.36 -2.14 5.74
N GLU A 309 7.92 -1.31 6.62
CA GLU A 309 7.96 0.14 6.44
C GLU A 309 8.70 0.53 5.14
N LEU A 310 9.81 -0.12 4.83
CA LEU A 310 10.57 0.12 3.61
C LEU A 310 9.81 -0.34 2.35
N ALA A 311 9.28 -1.57 2.37
CA ALA A 311 8.57 -2.12 1.22
C ALA A 311 7.32 -1.32 0.86
N LEU A 312 6.59 -0.80 1.85
CA LEU A 312 5.38 -0.02 1.63
C LEU A 312 5.66 1.40 1.15
N ARG A 313 6.80 2.00 1.51
CA ARG A 313 7.20 3.31 0.97
C ARG A 313 7.50 3.27 -0.53
N ASP A 314 8.00 2.16 -1.02
CA ASP A 314 8.28 1.99 -2.46
C ASP A 314 6.97 1.92 -3.27
N GLU A 315 5.87 1.43 -2.68
CA GLU A 315 4.54 1.39 -3.30
C GLU A 315 3.83 2.76 -3.32
N GLU A 316 4.16 3.68 -2.42
CA GLU A 316 3.58 5.04 -2.38
C GLU A 316 4.10 5.93 -3.53
N GLY A 317 5.25 5.57 -4.11
CA GLY A 317 5.92 6.30 -5.20
C GLY A 317 5.67 5.72 -6.59
N ALA A 318 4.97 4.61 -6.71
CA ALA A 318 4.65 3.93 -7.96
C ALA A 318 3.19 4.21 -8.39
#